data_2a148bddb03fe79233a2c5d32fb0eb4d
#
_entry.id   2a148bddb03fe79233a2c5d32fb0eb4d
#
_cell.length_a   1.000
_cell.length_b   1.000
_cell.length_c   1.000
_cell.angle_alpha   90.00
_cell.angle_beta   90.00
_cell.angle_gamma   90.00
#
_symmetry.space_group_name_H-M   'P 1'
#
loop_
_entity.id
_entity.type
_entity.pdbx_description
1 polymer ?
#
loop_
_entity_poly.entity_id
_entity_poly.type
_entity_poly.pdbx_seq_one_letter_code
_entity_poly.pdbx_strand_id
1 'polypeptide(L)'
;RFIQGRGNYVDDIKLPGMLSGDFVRSPYAHARIKAIDASAALELPGVIAVLTAADLKPLNLHYMPTLAGDVQAVLADEKVLFQNQEVAFVIAEDRYIAADAVELVEVDYEELPPIVDAFKSMDDDAICLREDIKDKLEGAHSPRKHVNHIFNWEVGEKAATDAVFAQAEVTVKELISYQRVHPAPLETCACLAAMDKVKGEITIYGTFQAPHVVRTVVSLLSGIPEAKVHVIAPDIGGGFGNKVGVYPGYVCAIVASIVLGVPVKWVEDRIENLTATAFARDYHMTAELAATKEGRITGLRAHVLADHGAFDACADPTKFPAGFFHICTGSYDIPTAHVAVDGVYTNKAPGGVAYRCSFRVTEAVYMLERIVDVLAQKLNMDPAALRMKNFIQPEQFPYTSALGWEYDSGNYPAALKQGLQAVGYDALRREQAEKRARGELMGIGLATFTEIVGAGPSRNCDILGVAMFDSCEIRIHPTGSAIARLGTKSQGQAHETTYAQILATEVGIPSEDIQIEEGDTRT
;
A
#
# COMPACT_ATOMS: atom_id res chain seq x y z
N ARG A 1 0.71 -14.82 24.18
CA ARG A 1 0.67 -13.68 25.10
C ARG A 1 -0.49 -12.73 24.80
N PHE A 2 -0.86 -12.51 23.55
CA PHE A 2 -1.91 -11.57 23.14
C PHE A 2 -3.29 -11.91 23.72
N ILE A 3 -3.72 -13.17 23.64
CA ILE A 3 -4.99 -13.60 24.23
C ILE A 3 -5.02 -13.56 25.78
N GLN A 4 -3.89 -13.29 26.40
CA GLN A 4 -3.73 -13.10 27.84
C GLN A 4 -3.64 -11.61 28.24
N GLY A 5 -3.84 -10.69 27.28
CA GLY A 5 -3.70 -9.26 27.52
C GLY A 5 -2.27 -8.79 27.77
N ARG A 6 -1.26 -9.51 27.27
CA ARG A 6 0.16 -9.19 27.43
C ARG A 6 0.77 -8.55 26.15
N GLY A 7 -0.05 -7.95 25.32
CA GLY A 7 0.39 -7.08 24.25
C GLY A 7 0.81 -5.72 24.81
N ASN A 8 1.69 -5.02 24.09
CA ASN A 8 2.14 -3.67 24.40
C ASN A 8 2.08 -2.84 23.11
N TYR A 9 0.99 -2.13 22.93
CA TYR A 9 0.70 -1.34 21.74
C TYR A 9 1.08 0.14 21.96
N VAL A 10 1.13 0.93 20.90
CA VAL A 10 1.51 2.36 21.02
C VAL A 10 0.58 3.11 21.96
N ASP A 11 -0.72 2.81 21.97
CA ASP A 11 -1.67 3.49 22.87
C ASP A 11 -1.46 3.14 24.35
N ASP A 12 -0.87 1.99 24.65
CA ASP A 12 -0.53 1.58 26.03
C ASP A 12 0.67 2.35 26.60
N ILE A 13 1.53 2.90 25.75
CA ILE A 13 2.77 3.57 26.17
C ILE A 13 2.44 4.95 26.74
N LYS A 14 2.90 5.23 27.96
CA LYS A 14 2.76 6.54 28.61
C LYS A 14 4.12 7.05 29.05
N LEU A 15 4.44 8.29 28.70
CA LEU A 15 5.66 8.98 29.12
C LEU A 15 5.32 10.17 30.04
N PRO A 16 6.19 10.52 30.99
CA PRO A 16 5.99 11.69 31.83
C PRO A 16 5.86 12.99 31.02
N GLY A 17 4.86 13.80 31.33
CA GLY A 17 4.62 15.08 30.61
C GLY A 17 4.12 14.92 29.17
N MET A 18 3.64 13.73 28.79
CA MET A 18 3.12 13.46 27.48
C MET A 18 1.85 14.25 27.20
N LEU A 19 1.81 14.87 26.01
CA LEU A 19 0.63 15.53 25.45
C LEU A 19 -0.05 14.65 24.41
N SER A 20 -1.30 14.98 24.10
CA SER A 20 -2.09 14.33 23.04
C SER A 20 -2.37 15.30 21.91
N GLY A 21 -2.31 14.80 20.67
CA GLY A 21 -2.61 15.58 19.49
C GLY A 21 -3.82 15.01 18.73
N ASP A 22 -4.59 15.90 18.09
CA ASP A 22 -5.73 15.58 17.25
C ASP A 22 -5.84 16.55 16.07
N PHE A 23 -6.62 16.20 15.03
CA PHE A 23 -6.66 16.94 13.78
C PHE A 23 -7.96 17.70 13.54
N VAL A 24 -7.79 18.95 13.09
CA VAL A 24 -8.83 19.65 12.31
C VAL A 24 -8.73 19.16 10.87
N ARG A 25 -9.83 18.60 10.34
CA ARG A 25 -9.88 17.98 9.02
C ARG A 25 -10.88 18.68 8.09
N SER A 26 -10.56 18.68 6.80
CA SER A 26 -11.41 19.31 5.80
C SER A 26 -12.72 18.54 5.59
N PRO A 27 -13.88 19.21 5.61
CA PRO A 27 -15.13 18.60 5.17
C PRO A 27 -15.26 18.51 3.64
N TYR A 28 -14.38 19.21 2.90
CA TYR A 28 -14.42 19.33 1.44
C TYR A 28 -13.38 18.42 0.78
N ALA A 29 -13.75 17.87 -0.38
CA ALA A 29 -12.83 17.12 -1.22
C ALA A 29 -11.87 18.02 -2.01
N HIS A 30 -12.25 19.28 -2.29
CA HIS A 30 -11.42 20.25 -2.97
C HIS A 30 -11.85 21.65 -2.55
N ALA A 31 -11.01 22.40 -1.88
CA ALA A 31 -11.29 23.78 -1.45
C ALA A 31 -9.99 24.57 -1.21
N ARG A 32 -10.06 25.90 -1.38
CA ARG A 32 -9.01 26.81 -0.90
C ARG A 32 -9.23 27.09 0.58
N ILE A 33 -8.15 27.15 1.34
CA ILE A 33 -8.14 27.61 2.73
C ILE A 33 -7.93 29.12 2.70
N LYS A 34 -8.94 29.90 3.14
CA LYS A 34 -8.85 31.37 3.21
C LYS A 34 -8.29 31.84 4.55
N ALA A 35 -8.72 31.21 5.63
CA ALA A 35 -8.29 31.54 6.97
C ALA A 35 -8.49 30.35 7.91
N ILE A 36 -7.67 30.28 8.96
CA ILE A 36 -7.81 29.36 10.08
C ILE A 36 -7.82 30.22 11.34
N ASP A 37 -8.87 30.15 12.14
CA ASP A 37 -8.97 30.81 13.43
C ASP A 37 -8.98 29.76 14.56
N ALA A 38 -7.90 29.71 15.31
CA ALA A 38 -7.71 28.82 16.44
C ALA A 38 -7.90 29.52 17.80
N SER A 39 -8.32 30.79 17.83
CA SER A 39 -8.34 31.61 19.06
C SER A 39 -9.22 30.99 20.14
N ALA A 40 -10.42 30.53 19.80
CA ALA A 40 -11.33 29.88 20.75
C ALA A 40 -10.77 28.54 21.29
N ALA A 41 -10.10 27.77 20.44
CA ALA A 41 -9.43 26.53 20.86
C ALA A 41 -8.28 26.80 21.83
N LEU A 42 -7.49 27.84 21.59
CA LEU A 42 -6.36 28.23 22.45
C LEU A 42 -6.79 28.78 23.82
N GLU A 43 -8.03 29.28 23.94
CA GLU A 43 -8.61 29.71 25.23
C GLU A 43 -9.12 28.54 26.09
N LEU A 44 -9.29 27.36 25.50
CA LEU A 44 -9.76 26.17 26.23
C LEU A 44 -8.68 25.68 27.21
N PRO A 45 -8.97 25.58 28.54
CA PRO A 45 -7.99 25.11 29.51
C PRO A 45 -7.45 23.73 29.17
N GLY A 46 -6.13 23.57 29.20
CA GLY A 46 -5.45 22.32 28.85
C GLY A 46 -5.01 22.21 27.39
N VAL A 47 -5.41 23.12 26.52
CA VAL A 47 -4.84 23.27 25.18
C VAL A 47 -3.48 23.96 25.25
N ILE A 48 -2.47 23.35 24.62
CA ILE A 48 -1.08 23.83 24.67
C ILE A 48 -0.72 24.58 23.40
N ALA A 49 -1.14 24.09 22.23
CA ALA A 49 -0.85 24.70 20.94
C ALA A 49 -1.82 24.20 19.86
N VAL A 50 -1.97 25.00 18.81
CA VAL A 50 -2.57 24.60 17.54
C VAL A 50 -1.54 24.89 16.46
N LEU A 51 -1.10 23.86 15.73
CA LEU A 51 -0.13 23.98 14.65
C LEU A 51 -0.84 24.00 13.29
N THR A 52 -0.45 24.94 12.45
CA THR A 52 -0.90 25.05 11.05
C THR A 52 0.32 24.98 10.12
N ALA A 53 0.09 24.89 8.81
CA ALA A 53 1.18 24.96 7.84
C ALA A 53 2.00 26.25 7.98
N ALA A 54 1.35 27.38 8.34
CA ALA A 54 2.01 28.67 8.54
C ALA A 54 3.00 28.65 9.71
N ASP A 55 2.70 27.90 10.77
CA ASP A 55 3.59 27.76 11.93
C ASP A 55 4.81 26.88 11.61
N LEU A 56 4.66 25.91 10.71
CA LEU A 56 5.70 24.94 10.37
C LEU A 56 6.66 25.43 9.29
N LYS A 57 6.23 26.33 8.39
CA LYS A 57 7.06 26.88 7.30
C LYS A 57 8.34 27.56 7.78
N PRO A 58 8.30 28.50 8.74
CA PRO A 58 9.53 29.15 9.23
C PRO A 58 10.53 28.19 9.87
N LEU A 59 10.05 27.04 10.36
CA LEU A 59 10.86 25.99 10.98
C LEU A 59 11.41 24.98 9.97
N ASN A 60 11.03 25.09 8.70
CA ASN A 60 11.30 24.10 7.64
C ASN A 60 10.81 22.68 7.97
N LEU A 61 9.66 22.58 8.66
CA LEU A 61 9.01 21.32 9.06
C LEU A 61 7.66 21.13 8.39
N HIS A 62 7.38 21.84 7.30
CA HIS A 62 6.06 21.95 6.66
C HIS A 62 5.81 20.95 5.53
N TYR A 63 6.82 20.20 5.09
CA TYR A 63 6.68 19.21 4.03
C TYR A 63 6.98 17.80 4.52
N MET A 64 6.34 16.83 3.89
CA MET A 64 6.57 15.42 4.14
C MET A 64 7.25 14.81 2.91
N PRO A 65 8.54 14.40 3.04
CA PRO A 65 9.22 13.75 1.95
C PRO A 65 8.56 12.37 1.71
N THR A 66 8.20 12.11 0.47
CA THR A 66 7.72 10.80 0.04
C THR A 66 8.80 10.09 -0.77
N LEU A 67 8.81 8.77 -0.76
CA LEU A 67 9.72 7.99 -1.60
C LEU A 67 9.30 8.00 -3.07
N ALA A 68 8.13 8.54 -3.36
CA ALA A 68 7.54 8.61 -4.69
C ALA A 68 8.04 9.78 -5.54
N GLY A 69 8.84 10.68 -4.99
CA GLY A 69 9.25 11.92 -5.68
C GLY A 69 8.17 12.99 -5.71
N ASP A 70 7.00 12.71 -5.15
CA ASP A 70 5.95 13.68 -4.86
C ASP A 70 6.19 14.33 -3.49
N VAL A 71 5.61 15.50 -3.25
CA VAL A 71 5.70 16.23 -1.99
C VAL A 71 4.30 16.44 -1.45
N GLN A 72 4.09 16.01 -0.22
CA GLN A 72 2.87 16.30 0.52
C GLN A 72 3.19 17.29 1.65
N ALA A 73 2.39 18.32 1.81
CA ALA A 73 2.46 19.17 2.98
C ALA A 73 2.08 18.36 4.23
N VAL A 74 2.76 18.61 5.36
CA VAL A 74 2.44 17.97 6.65
C VAL A 74 1.00 18.32 7.07
N LEU A 75 0.63 19.60 6.92
CA LEU A 75 -0.72 20.13 7.06
C LEU A 75 -1.08 20.86 5.79
N ALA A 76 -2.34 20.81 5.36
CA ALA A 76 -2.80 21.55 4.19
C ALA A 76 -2.56 23.04 4.37
N ASP A 77 -1.98 23.68 3.35
CA ASP A 77 -1.58 25.08 3.40
C ASP A 77 -2.59 25.98 2.69
N GLU A 78 -2.54 26.00 1.35
CA GLU A 78 -3.40 26.87 0.53
C GLU A 78 -4.67 26.16 0.08
N LYS A 79 -4.63 24.83 -0.03
CA LYS A 79 -5.69 24.01 -0.61
C LYS A 79 -5.80 22.66 0.07
N VAL A 80 -7.02 22.16 0.20
CA VAL A 80 -7.31 20.77 0.49
C VAL A 80 -7.65 20.03 -0.80
N LEU A 81 -7.18 18.80 -0.92
CA LEU A 81 -7.25 17.99 -2.14
C LEU A 81 -8.06 16.71 -1.97
N PHE A 82 -8.47 16.38 -0.75
CA PHE A 82 -9.39 15.28 -0.47
C PHE A 82 -10.14 15.52 0.84
N GLN A 83 -11.33 14.93 0.97
CA GLN A 83 -12.12 15.01 2.18
C GLN A 83 -11.39 14.33 3.35
N ASN A 84 -11.40 14.97 4.52
CA ASN A 84 -10.68 14.60 5.74
C ASN A 84 -9.15 14.80 5.65
N GLN A 85 -8.65 15.59 4.71
CA GLN A 85 -7.25 16.02 4.73
C GLN A 85 -6.98 16.87 5.97
N GLU A 86 -5.79 16.69 6.54
CA GLU A 86 -5.30 17.36 7.74
C GLU A 86 -5.01 18.85 7.47
N VAL A 87 -5.64 19.74 8.25
CA VAL A 87 -5.54 21.22 8.10
C VAL A 87 -4.80 21.86 9.27
N ALA A 88 -5.10 21.46 10.50
CA ALA A 88 -4.41 21.90 11.70
C ALA A 88 -4.26 20.74 12.69
N PHE A 89 -3.27 20.85 13.57
CA PHE A 89 -2.99 19.86 14.59
C PHE A 89 -3.08 20.50 15.98
N VAL A 90 -4.11 20.12 16.74
CA VAL A 90 -4.35 20.58 18.10
C VAL A 90 -3.56 19.73 19.07
N ILE A 91 -2.90 20.34 20.05
CA ILE A 91 -2.10 19.66 21.07
C ILE A 91 -2.62 20.07 22.45
N ALA A 92 -2.99 19.10 23.28
CA ALA A 92 -3.57 19.30 24.59
C ALA A 92 -3.00 18.33 25.63
N GLU A 93 -3.33 18.57 26.90
CA GLU A 93 -2.91 17.74 28.03
C GLU A 93 -3.41 16.30 27.94
N ASP A 94 -4.59 16.11 27.32
CA ASP A 94 -5.15 14.77 27.06
C ASP A 94 -5.97 14.75 25.75
N ARG A 95 -6.36 13.53 25.33
CA ARG A 95 -7.08 13.30 24.07
C ARG A 95 -8.50 13.88 24.04
N TYR A 96 -9.15 14.03 25.20
CA TYR A 96 -10.51 14.54 25.26
C TYR A 96 -10.52 16.06 25.10
N ILE A 97 -9.60 16.74 25.76
CA ILE A 97 -9.38 18.18 25.57
C ILE A 97 -8.97 18.48 24.13
N ALA A 98 -8.10 17.64 23.53
CA ALA A 98 -7.70 17.82 22.14
C ALA A 98 -8.91 17.70 21.20
N ALA A 99 -9.77 16.70 21.38
CA ALA A 99 -10.98 16.50 20.58
C ALA A 99 -11.98 17.66 20.74
N ASP A 100 -12.23 18.13 21.98
CA ASP A 100 -13.11 19.28 22.23
C ASP A 100 -12.54 20.56 21.57
N ALA A 101 -11.23 20.75 21.60
CA ALA A 101 -10.58 21.91 21.00
C ALA A 101 -10.60 21.88 19.47
N VAL A 102 -10.55 20.71 18.84
CA VAL A 102 -10.70 20.57 17.37
C VAL A 102 -12.00 21.19 16.88
N GLU A 103 -13.11 21.00 17.62
CA GLU A 103 -14.42 21.55 17.28
C GLU A 103 -14.50 23.09 17.40
N LEU A 104 -13.52 23.70 18.09
CA LEU A 104 -13.44 25.14 18.31
C LEU A 104 -12.54 25.87 17.29
N VAL A 105 -11.86 25.13 16.41
CA VAL A 105 -11.06 25.73 15.34
C VAL A 105 -11.94 25.99 14.13
N GLU A 106 -12.06 27.26 13.76
CA GLU A 106 -12.84 27.67 12.59
C GLU A 106 -11.95 27.78 11.34
N VAL A 107 -12.38 27.19 10.23
CA VAL A 107 -11.68 27.26 8.95
C VAL A 107 -12.62 27.83 7.88
N ASP A 108 -12.21 28.95 7.27
CA ASP A 108 -12.93 29.54 6.14
C ASP A 108 -12.44 28.91 4.83
N TYR A 109 -13.36 28.24 4.14
CA TYR A 109 -13.09 27.56 2.88
C TYR A 109 -13.77 28.24 1.70
N GLU A 110 -13.12 28.19 0.55
CA GLU A 110 -13.74 28.42 -0.76
C GLU A 110 -13.79 27.09 -1.51
N GLU A 111 -14.98 26.51 -1.64
CA GLU A 111 -15.19 25.24 -2.32
C GLU A 111 -14.80 25.31 -3.79
N LEU A 112 -14.12 24.31 -4.28
CA LEU A 112 -13.69 24.12 -5.66
C LEU A 112 -14.32 22.85 -6.25
N PRO A 113 -14.54 22.78 -7.58
CA PRO A 113 -15.02 21.56 -8.21
C PRO A 113 -14.05 20.39 -7.99
N PRO A 114 -14.51 19.24 -7.46
CA PRO A 114 -13.65 18.06 -7.31
C PRO A 114 -13.66 17.18 -8.55
N ILE A 115 -12.57 16.46 -8.80
CA ILE A 115 -12.49 15.37 -9.76
C ILE A 115 -12.27 14.07 -8.98
N VAL A 116 -13.28 13.19 -8.97
CA VAL A 116 -13.22 11.88 -8.30
C VAL A 116 -13.27 10.70 -9.27
N ASP A 117 -13.41 10.96 -10.55
CA ASP A 117 -13.41 9.99 -11.64
C ASP A 117 -12.05 10.01 -12.34
N ALA A 118 -11.34 8.87 -12.30
CA ALA A 118 -10.01 8.74 -12.90
C ALA A 118 -10.00 9.03 -14.40
N PHE A 119 -11.06 8.66 -15.13
CA PHE A 119 -11.16 8.95 -16.58
C PHE A 119 -11.30 10.45 -16.83
N LYS A 120 -12.15 11.12 -16.06
CA LYS A 120 -12.33 12.59 -16.17
C LYS A 120 -11.07 13.37 -15.77
N SER A 121 -10.22 12.79 -14.93
CA SER A 121 -8.95 13.41 -14.56
C SER A 121 -7.96 13.50 -15.73
N MET A 122 -8.17 12.73 -16.78
CA MET A 122 -7.34 12.72 -18.01
C MET A 122 -7.99 13.45 -19.18
N ASP A 123 -9.17 14.06 -19.01
CA ASP A 123 -9.80 14.87 -20.04
C ASP A 123 -8.97 16.14 -20.31
N ASP A 124 -8.91 16.56 -21.58
CA ASP A 124 -8.10 17.72 -22.01
C ASP A 124 -8.46 19.04 -21.30
N ASP A 125 -9.71 19.17 -20.83
CA ASP A 125 -10.24 20.33 -20.11
C ASP A 125 -10.29 20.14 -18.58
N ALA A 126 -9.71 19.03 -18.06
CA ALA A 126 -9.67 18.78 -16.63
C ALA A 126 -8.88 19.85 -15.88
N ILE A 127 -9.42 20.31 -14.76
CA ILE A 127 -8.69 21.23 -13.87
C ILE A 127 -7.42 20.59 -13.32
N CYS A 128 -6.37 21.41 -13.17
CA CYS A 128 -5.13 20.94 -12.55
C CYS A 128 -5.32 20.81 -11.04
N LEU A 129 -5.25 19.60 -10.51
CA LEU A 129 -5.39 19.32 -9.08
C LEU A 129 -4.12 19.69 -8.32
N ARG A 130 -2.95 19.35 -8.89
CA ARG A 130 -1.64 19.56 -8.30
C ARG A 130 -0.92 20.73 -8.97
N GLU A 131 -1.46 21.97 -8.72
CA GLU A 131 -0.87 23.22 -9.24
C GLU A 131 0.58 23.43 -8.77
N ASP A 132 0.92 22.91 -7.59
CA ASP A 132 2.26 22.96 -6.98
C ASP A 132 3.33 22.23 -7.80
N ILE A 133 2.93 21.28 -8.65
CA ILE A 133 3.83 20.49 -9.49
C ILE A 133 3.50 20.55 -10.98
N LYS A 134 2.57 21.42 -11.39
CA LYS A 134 2.11 21.51 -12.80
C LYS A 134 3.24 21.77 -13.80
N ASP A 135 4.23 22.57 -13.42
CA ASP A 135 5.35 22.95 -14.27
C ASP A 135 6.48 21.89 -14.27
N LYS A 136 6.39 20.89 -13.42
CA LYS A 136 7.27 19.72 -13.41
C LYS A 136 6.75 18.71 -14.44
N LEU A 137 6.90 19.01 -15.74
CA LEU A 137 6.49 18.12 -16.84
C LEU A 137 7.29 16.82 -16.91
N GLU A 138 8.45 16.76 -16.27
CA GLU A 138 9.17 15.53 -16.06
C GLU A 138 8.65 14.88 -14.77
N GLY A 139 7.81 13.89 -14.92
CA GLY A 139 7.57 12.91 -13.85
C GLY A 139 8.90 12.22 -13.52
N ALA A 140 9.02 11.63 -12.34
CA ALA A 140 10.26 10.97 -11.91
C ALA A 140 10.80 9.93 -12.93
N HIS A 141 9.95 9.44 -13.85
CA HIS A 141 10.27 8.31 -14.73
C HIS A 141 9.72 8.43 -16.16
N SER A 142 8.82 9.37 -16.44
CA SER A 142 8.31 9.59 -17.80
C SER A 142 7.77 11.02 -17.98
N PRO A 143 7.76 11.58 -19.19
CA PRO A 143 7.07 12.83 -19.44
C PRO A 143 5.58 12.70 -19.09
N ARG A 144 5.03 13.69 -18.41
CA ARG A 144 3.60 13.74 -18.11
C ARG A 144 2.80 13.96 -19.38
N LYS A 145 1.77 13.15 -19.58
CA LYS A 145 0.85 13.28 -20.72
C LYS A 145 -0.22 14.37 -20.49
N HIS A 146 -0.51 14.68 -19.23
CA HIS A 146 -1.57 15.60 -18.81
C HIS A 146 -1.24 16.22 -17.45
N VAL A 147 -1.91 17.32 -17.06
CA VAL A 147 -1.69 18.03 -15.78
C VAL A 147 -1.94 17.17 -14.54
N ASN A 148 -2.85 16.20 -14.63
CA ASN A 148 -3.15 15.25 -13.54
C ASN A 148 -2.52 13.87 -13.75
N HIS A 149 -1.71 13.69 -14.80
CA HIS A 149 -0.99 12.45 -15.04
C HIS A 149 0.23 12.36 -14.11
N ILE A 150 0.44 11.22 -13.48
CA ILE A 150 1.57 10.98 -12.55
C ILE A 150 2.73 10.32 -13.29
N PHE A 151 2.45 9.17 -13.91
CA PHE A 151 3.44 8.36 -14.62
C PHE A 151 2.78 7.53 -15.70
N ASN A 152 3.59 7.13 -16.68
CA ASN A 152 3.31 6.03 -17.59
C ASN A 152 4.39 4.96 -17.42
N TRP A 153 4.00 3.71 -17.43
CA TRP A 153 4.91 2.60 -17.47
C TRP A 153 4.41 1.49 -18.38
N GLU A 154 5.34 0.92 -19.16
CA GLU A 154 5.04 -0.15 -20.11
C GLU A 154 6.05 -1.28 -19.98
N VAL A 155 5.59 -2.51 -20.21
CA VAL A 155 6.43 -3.71 -20.25
C VAL A 155 5.92 -4.68 -21.31
N GLY A 156 6.83 -5.48 -21.87
CA GLY A 156 6.56 -6.42 -22.95
C GLY A 156 6.71 -5.82 -24.33
N GLU A 157 6.40 -6.60 -25.35
CA GLU A 157 6.71 -6.31 -26.75
C GLU A 157 5.48 -5.77 -27.49
N LYS A 158 5.24 -4.45 -27.45
CA LYS A 158 4.05 -3.83 -28.03
C LYS A 158 3.83 -4.19 -29.50
N ALA A 159 4.84 -4.02 -30.33
CA ALA A 159 4.72 -4.25 -31.78
C ALA A 159 4.43 -5.73 -32.13
N ALA A 160 5.10 -6.67 -31.44
CA ALA A 160 4.85 -8.10 -31.60
C ALA A 160 3.44 -8.48 -31.11
N THR A 161 3.01 -7.90 -29.99
CA THR A 161 1.67 -8.13 -29.46
C THR A 161 0.60 -7.60 -30.42
N ASP A 162 0.74 -6.38 -30.94
CA ASP A 162 -0.19 -5.79 -31.90
C ASP A 162 -0.28 -6.63 -33.19
N ALA A 163 0.84 -7.20 -33.68
CA ALA A 163 0.85 -8.09 -34.83
C ALA A 163 0.09 -9.40 -34.56
N VAL A 164 0.23 -9.98 -33.36
CA VAL A 164 -0.53 -11.18 -32.96
C VAL A 164 -2.03 -10.88 -32.93
N PHE A 165 -2.44 -9.75 -32.34
CA PHE A 165 -3.85 -9.35 -32.30
C PHE A 165 -4.45 -9.12 -33.69
N ALA A 166 -3.69 -8.54 -34.63
CA ALA A 166 -4.13 -8.31 -36.00
C ALA A 166 -4.39 -9.62 -36.79
N GLN A 167 -3.75 -10.72 -36.39
CA GLN A 167 -3.88 -12.04 -37.05
C GLN A 167 -4.70 -13.05 -36.23
N ALA A 168 -5.19 -12.67 -35.04
CA ALA A 168 -5.87 -13.58 -34.14
C ALA A 168 -7.19 -14.07 -34.74
N GLU A 169 -7.46 -15.37 -34.59
CA GLU A 169 -8.76 -15.96 -35.00
C GLU A 169 -9.91 -15.55 -34.06
N VAL A 170 -9.58 -15.37 -32.77
CA VAL A 170 -10.53 -14.96 -31.74
C VAL A 170 -9.86 -13.91 -30.85
N THR A 171 -10.57 -12.83 -30.60
CA THR A 171 -10.18 -11.82 -29.61
C THR A 171 -11.31 -11.56 -28.65
N VAL A 172 -10.97 -11.27 -27.42
CA VAL A 172 -11.91 -10.78 -26.40
C VAL A 172 -11.34 -9.53 -25.74
N LYS A 173 -12.23 -8.65 -25.30
CA LYS A 173 -11.89 -7.39 -24.62
C LYS A 173 -12.89 -7.13 -23.50
N GLU A 174 -12.41 -6.70 -22.35
CA GLU A 174 -13.23 -6.35 -21.18
C GLU A 174 -12.61 -5.14 -20.46
N LEU A 175 -13.47 -4.25 -19.96
CA LEU A 175 -13.08 -3.26 -18.96
C LEU A 175 -13.41 -3.83 -17.59
N ILE A 176 -12.40 -4.01 -16.78
CA ILE A 176 -12.47 -4.60 -15.45
C ILE A 176 -12.07 -3.55 -14.43
N SER A 177 -12.99 -3.16 -13.55
CA SER A 177 -12.71 -2.22 -12.48
C SER A 177 -12.46 -2.95 -11.18
N TYR A 178 -11.29 -2.74 -10.60
CA TYR A 178 -10.97 -3.20 -9.26
C TYR A 178 -11.12 -2.02 -8.31
N GLN A 179 -12.19 -2.06 -7.52
CA GLN A 179 -12.60 -0.94 -6.69
C GLN A 179 -11.57 -0.59 -5.62
N ARG A 180 -11.59 0.67 -5.21
CA ARG A 180 -10.82 1.21 -4.10
C ARG A 180 -11.15 0.47 -2.80
N VAL A 181 -10.11 0.08 -2.05
CA VAL A 181 -10.24 -0.72 -0.82
C VAL A 181 -9.37 -0.13 0.28
N HIS A 182 -9.89 -0.07 1.50
CA HIS A 182 -9.09 0.25 2.68
C HIS A 182 -8.66 -1.03 3.40
N PRO A 183 -7.39 -1.15 3.86
CA PRO A 183 -6.89 -2.34 4.56
C PRO A 183 -7.56 -2.61 5.92
N ALA A 184 -8.04 -1.59 6.60
CA ALA A 184 -8.78 -1.62 7.86
C ALA A 184 -8.17 -2.56 8.92
N PRO A 185 -6.91 -2.38 9.34
CA PRO A 185 -6.34 -3.13 10.45
C PRO A 185 -7.14 -2.89 11.74
N LEU A 186 -7.18 -3.88 12.63
CA LEU A 186 -7.97 -3.74 13.86
C LEU A 186 -7.44 -2.63 14.77
N GLU A 187 -6.13 -2.54 14.94
CA GLU A 187 -5.46 -1.36 15.50
C GLU A 187 -5.31 -0.30 14.42
N THR A 188 -5.70 0.94 14.71
CA THR A 188 -5.50 2.11 13.85
C THR A 188 -4.03 2.56 13.83
N CYS A 189 -3.70 3.62 13.10
CA CYS A 189 -2.36 4.20 13.13
C CYS A 189 -2.14 5.00 14.42
N ALA A 190 -0.93 4.95 14.95
CA ALA A 190 -0.54 5.70 16.15
C ALA A 190 0.95 6.01 16.17
N CYS A 191 1.30 7.16 16.75
CA CYS A 191 2.68 7.60 16.95
C CYS A 191 2.82 8.31 18.30
N LEU A 192 3.90 8.01 19.01
CA LEU A 192 4.37 8.74 20.19
C LEU A 192 5.81 9.14 19.95
N ALA A 193 6.07 10.43 19.84
CA ALA A 193 7.40 10.98 19.66
C ALA A 193 7.88 11.69 20.93
N ALA A 194 9.15 11.52 21.26
CA ALA A 194 9.78 12.13 22.45
C ALA A 194 11.14 12.71 22.09
N MET A 195 11.21 14.05 21.95
CA MET A 195 12.44 14.79 21.67
C MET A 195 13.22 15.07 22.95
N ASP A 196 14.45 14.58 23.01
CA ASP A 196 15.44 14.98 24.03
C ASP A 196 16.27 16.17 23.50
N LYS A 197 15.88 17.40 23.88
CA LYS A 197 16.56 18.62 23.45
C LYS A 197 18.00 18.72 23.95
N VAL A 198 18.36 18.05 25.05
CA VAL A 198 19.70 18.08 25.61
C VAL A 198 20.67 17.27 24.76
N LYS A 199 20.26 16.07 24.36
CA LYS A 199 21.05 15.18 23.50
C LYS A 199 20.89 15.48 22.02
N GLY A 200 19.82 16.16 21.62
CA GLY A 200 19.41 16.33 20.24
C GLY A 200 19.00 15.00 19.61
N GLU A 201 18.40 14.10 20.39
CA GLU A 201 17.93 12.78 19.97
C GLU A 201 16.41 12.71 20.05
N ILE A 202 15.79 11.97 19.13
CA ILE A 202 14.35 11.71 19.15
C ILE A 202 14.07 10.22 19.21
N THR A 203 13.20 9.80 20.15
CA THR A 203 12.67 8.45 20.21
C THR A 203 11.23 8.44 19.72
N ILE A 204 10.91 7.54 18.81
CA ILE A 204 9.60 7.47 18.14
C ILE A 204 9.06 6.05 18.29
N TYR A 205 7.91 5.93 18.96
CA TYR A 205 7.14 4.70 19.02
C TYR A 205 5.99 4.81 18.01
N GLY A 206 5.78 3.81 17.16
CA GLY A 206 4.71 3.90 16.19
C GLY A 206 4.28 2.56 15.61
N THR A 207 3.12 2.58 15.00
CA THR A 207 2.52 1.42 14.33
C THR A 207 3.13 1.24 12.94
N PHE A 208 4.45 1.02 12.86
CA PHE A 208 5.22 1.02 11.62
C PHE A 208 5.51 -0.40 11.10
N GLN A 209 5.13 -0.69 9.87
CA GLN A 209 5.57 -1.91 9.18
C GLN A 209 7.03 -1.81 8.71
N ALA A 210 7.53 -0.58 8.48
CA ALA A 210 8.86 -0.29 7.98
C ALA A 210 9.56 0.77 8.85
N PRO A 211 9.98 0.46 10.09
CA PRO A 211 10.54 1.45 11.03
C PRO A 211 11.81 2.13 10.51
N HIS A 212 12.64 1.44 9.72
CA HIS A 212 13.85 2.03 9.12
C HIS A 212 13.53 3.11 8.08
N VAL A 213 12.46 2.93 7.29
CA VAL A 213 11.99 3.95 6.34
C VAL A 213 11.53 5.20 7.11
N VAL A 214 10.80 5.03 8.20
CA VAL A 214 10.37 6.14 9.05
C VAL A 214 11.59 6.90 9.60
N ARG A 215 12.63 6.21 10.06
CA ARG A 215 13.87 6.84 10.53
C ARG A 215 14.47 7.74 9.45
N THR A 216 14.59 7.25 8.23
CA THR A 216 15.14 8.03 7.10
C THR A 216 14.27 9.24 6.77
N VAL A 217 12.94 9.05 6.66
CA VAL A 217 11.99 10.14 6.39
C VAL A 217 12.06 11.23 7.47
N VAL A 218 12.10 10.85 8.74
CA VAL A 218 12.23 11.80 9.86
C VAL A 218 13.55 12.56 9.82
N SER A 219 14.65 11.89 9.49
CA SER A 219 15.95 12.55 9.31
C SER A 219 15.92 13.58 8.18
N LEU A 220 15.30 13.23 7.03
CA LEU A 220 15.15 14.14 5.89
C LEU A 220 14.27 15.35 6.22
N LEU A 221 13.14 15.12 6.91
CA LEU A 221 12.22 16.18 7.32
C LEU A 221 12.86 17.15 8.32
N SER A 222 13.48 16.62 9.38
CA SER A 222 13.90 17.40 10.56
C SER A 222 15.36 17.88 10.49
N GLY A 223 16.18 17.31 9.61
CA GLY A 223 17.62 17.52 9.61
C GLY A 223 18.36 16.87 10.78
N ILE A 224 17.66 16.12 11.65
CA ILE A 224 18.29 15.33 12.72
C ILE A 224 19.04 14.16 12.08
N PRO A 225 20.34 13.95 12.36
CA PRO A 225 21.09 12.82 11.81
C PRO A 225 20.42 11.47 12.16
N GLU A 226 20.37 10.53 11.21
CA GLU A 226 19.73 9.22 11.41
C GLU A 226 20.23 8.48 12.67
N ALA A 227 21.50 8.62 13.02
CA ALA A 227 22.07 8.04 14.24
C ALA A 227 21.45 8.57 15.55
N LYS A 228 20.74 9.71 15.47
CA LYS A 228 20.02 10.34 16.58
C LYS A 228 18.51 10.17 16.51
N VAL A 229 18.02 9.45 15.51
CA VAL A 229 16.60 9.08 15.36
C VAL A 229 16.45 7.61 15.73
N HIS A 230 15.79 7.34 16.84
CA HIS A 230 15.50 5.99 17.31
C HIS A 230 14.02 5.67 17.08
N VAL A 231 13.71 4.71 16.22
CA VAL A 231 12.35 4.30 15.93
C VAL A 231 12.10 2.91 16.48
N ILE A 232 11.00 2.75 17.19
CA ILE A 232 10.56 1.52 17.82
C ILE A 232 9.13 1.22 17.36
N ALA A 233 8.93 0.09 16.71
CA ALA A 233 7.61 -0.45 16.43
C ALA A 233 7.28 -1.52 17.49
N PRO A 234 6.43 -1.23 18.49
CA PRO A 234 6.02 -2.21 19.50
C PRO A 234 5.09 -3.28 18.88
N ASP A 235 4.26 -3.93 19.65
CA ASP A 235 3.25 -4.81 19.08
C ASP A 235 2.32 -4.06 18.12
N ILE A 236 1.98 -4.68 17.01
CA ILE A 236 1.15 -4.08 15.97
C ILE A 236 -0.08 -4.95 15.74
N GLY A 237 -1.26 -4.36 15.89
CA GLY A 237 -2.56 -5.00 15.74
C GLY A 237 -3.06 -5.07 14.30
N GLY A 238 -2.24 -5.63 13.40
CA GLY A 238 -2.48 -5.70 11.97
C GLY A 238 -1.85 -4.53 11.20
N GLY A 239 -1.33 -4.82 10.03
CA GLY A 239 -0.74 -3.82 9.14
C GLY A 239 -1.38 -3.86 7.75
N PHE A 240 -1.31 -5.02 7.08
CA PHE A 240 -1.88 -5.30 5.77
C PHE A 240 -1.49 -4.29 4.69
N GLY A 241 -0.35 -3.59 4.85
CA GLY A 241 0.10 -2.52 3.98
C GLY A 241 -0.36 -1.11 4.41
N ASN A 242 -1.38 -0.96 5.23
CA ASN A 242 -1.83 0.35 5.73
C ASN A 242 -0.73 1.08 6.52
N LYS A 243 0.08 0.35 7.26
CA LYS A 243 1.15 0.90 8.12
C LYS A 243 2.54 0.89 7.48
N VAL A 244 2.63 0.74 6.15
CA VAL A 244 3.88 0.89 5.38
C VAL A 244 4.17 2.36 5.12
N GLY A 245 3.15 3.14 4.77
CA GLY A 245 3.27 4.57 4.46
C GLY A 245 3.63 5.42 5.68
N VAL A 246 4.14 6.61 5.39
CA VAL A 246 4.32 7.66 6.40
C VAL A 246 3.18 8.65 6.25
N TYR A 247 2.41 8.84 7.31
CA TYR A 247 1.21 9.68 7.30
C TYR A 247 1.43 11.01 8.02
N PRO A 248 0.63 12.06 7.70
CA PRO A 248 0.69 13.33 8.42
C PRO A 248 0.58 13.16 9.93
N GLY A 249 -0.24 12.24 10.43
CA GLY A 249 -0.38 11.99 11.87
C GLY A 249 0.90 11.55 12.56
N TYR A 250 1.69 10.69 11.91
CA TYR A 250 3.01 10.34 12.41
C TYR A 250 3.94 11.56 12.43
N VAL A 251 3.94 12.32 11.33
CA VAL A 251 4.82 13.49 11.16
C VAL A 251 4.42 14.60 12.11
N CYS A 252 3.14 14.90 12.30
CA CYS A 252 2.68 15.94 13.22
C CYS A 252 3.04 15.66 14.68
N ALA A 253 2.92 14.42 15.15
CA ALA A 253 3.36 14.04 16.49
C ALA A 253 4.88 14.26 16.67
N ILE A 254 5.67 13.93 15.64
CA ILE A 254 7.13 14.14 15.63
C ILE A 254 7.47 15.62 15.62
N VAL A 255 6.87 16.40 14.72
CA VAL A 255 7.09 17.84 14.60
C VAL A 255 6.68 18.56 15.89
N ALA A 256 5.51 18.24 16.43
CA ALA A 256 5.04 18.81 17.70
C ALA A 256 6.02 18.52 18.85
N SER A 257 6.54 17.29 18.94
CA SER A 257 7.55 16.95 19.95
C SER A 257 8.86 17.72 19.76
N ILE A 258 9.31 17.94 18.52
CA ILE A 258 10.50 18.74 18.21
C ILE A 258 10.30 20.20 18.64
N VAL A 259 9.17 20.79 18.30
CA VAL A 259 8.85 22.20 18.60
C VAL A 259 8.71 22.43 20.10
N LEU A 260 7.89 21.62 20.76
CA LEU A 260 7.57 21.79 22.17
C LEU A 260 8.66 21.24 23.11
N GLY A 261 9.38 20.18 22.70
CA GLY A 261 10.39 19.49 23.50
C GLY A 261 9.83 18.62 24.60
N VAL A 262 8.63 18.11 24.39
CA VAL A 262 7.93 17.18 25.28
C VAL A 262 7.40 16.01 24.46
N PRO A 263 7.09 14.86 25.08
CA PRO A 263 6.49 13.77 24.35
C PRO A 263 5.09 14.16 23.83
N VAL A 264 4.79 13.81 22.57
CA VAL A 264 3.48 14.03 21.95
C VAL A 264 2.99 12.73 21.33
N LYS A 265 1.76 12.34 21.66
CA LYS A 265 1.09 11.16 21.14
C LYS A 265 -0.09 11.56 20.24
N TRP A 266 -0.19 10.90 19.09
CA TRP A 266 -1.38 10.88 18.26
C TRP A 266 -1.85 9.43 18.09
N VAL A 267 -3.15 9.20 18.20
CA VAL A 267 -3.80 7.91 17.93
C VAL A 267 -4.99 8.19 17.05
N GLU A 268 -4.93 7.66 15.85
CA GLU A 268 -5.99 7.76 14.85
C GLU A 268 -7.27 7.08 15.33
N ASP A 269 -8.42 7.69 15.13
CA ASP A 269 -9.69 7.04 15.34
C ASP A 269 -10.08 6.15 14.14
N ARG A 270 -11.20 5.41 14.24
CA ARG A 270 -11.63 4.51 13.17
C ARG A 270 -12.17 5.26 11.95
N ILE A 271 -12.81 6.40 12.12
CA ILE A 271 -13.34 7.19 11.03
C ILE A 271 -12.17 7.82 10.25
N GLU A 272 -11.21 8.40 10.95
CA GLU A 272 -9.98 8.91 10.34
C GLU A 272 -9.25 7.82 9.54
N ASN A 273 -9.08 6.63 10.13
CA ASN A 273 -8.43 5.50 9.46
C ASN A 273 -9.14 5.12 8.16
N LEU A 274 -10.47 5.05 8.16
CA LEU A 274 -11.25 4.66 6.99
C LEU A 274 -11.40 5.76 5.92
N THR A 275 -11.00 6.99 6.22
CA THR A 275 -11.26 8.14 5.34
C THR A 275 -10.00 8.90 4.91
N ALA A 276 -8.95 8.93 5.74
CA ALA A 276 -7.77 9.77 5.53
C ALA A 276 -6.47 9.01 5.30
N THR A 277 -6.31 7.82 5.86
CA THR A 277 -5.11 7.02 5.55
C THR A 277 -5.21 6.33 4.21
N ALA A 278 -4.05 5.93 3.68
CA ALA A 278 -3.94 5.52 2.29
C ALA A 278 -4.74 4.26 1.93
N PHE A 279 -5.27 4.27 0.74
CA PHE A 279 -6.07 3.22 0.13
C PHE A 279 -5.26 2.38 -0.87
N ALA A 280 -5.79 1.22 -1.20
CA ALA A 280 -5.27 0.34 -2.23
C ALA A 280 -6.26 0.16 -3.37
N ARG A 281 -5.81 -0.43 -4.46
CA ARG A 281 -6.60 -0.72 -5.66
C ARG A 281 -7.02 0.56 -6.38
N ASP A 282 -8.27 0.65 -6.84
CA ASP A 282 -8.81 1.74 -7.67
C ASP A 282 -8.21 1.72 -9.09
N TYR A 283 -8.24 0.54 -9.70
CA TYR A 283 -7.68 0.30 -11.02
C TYR A 283 -8.77 -0.02 -12.04
N HIS A 284 -8.73 0.69 -13.16
CA HIS A 284 -9.57 0.44 -14.32
C HIS A 284 -8.73 -0.21 -15.41
N MET A 285 -8.95 -1.51 -15.63
CA MET A 285 -8.09 -2.37 -16.43
C MET A 285 -8.80 -2.79 -17.71
N THR A 286 -8.39 -2.26 -18.85
CA THR A 286 -8.82 -2.77 -20.14
C THR A 286 -7.92 -3.94 -20.52
N ALA A 287 -8.47 -5.15 -20.47
CA ALA A 287 -7.76 -6.38 -20.79
C ALA A 287 -8.25 -6.97 -22.12
N GLU A 288 -7.32 -7.49 -22.91
CA GLU A 288 -7.59 -8.15 -24.18
C GLU A 288 -6.79 -9.46 -24.29
N LEU A 289 -7.43 -10.54 -24.77
CA LEU A 289 -6.74 -11.77 -25.14
C LEU A 289 -6.93 -12.06 -26.62
N ALA A 290 -5.85 -12.53 -27.25
CA ALA A 290 -5.85 -13.14 -28.56
C ALA A 290 -5.69 -14.66 -28.43
N ALA A 291 -6.45 -15.44 -29.21
CA ALA A 291 -6.42 -16.89 -29.17
C ALA A 291 -6.75 -17.52 -30.50
N THR A 292 -6.43 -18.82 -30.64
CA THR A 292 -6.96 -19.67 -31.73
C THR A 292 -8.38 -20.12 -31.39
N LYS A 293 -9.11 -20.63 -32.38
CA LYS A 293 -10.44 -21.22 -32.20
C LYS A 293 -10.45 -22.44 -31.28
N GLU A 294 -9.34 -23.16 -31.20
CA GLU A 294 -9.13 -24.30 -30.30
C GLU A 294 -8.81 -23.86 -28.86
N GLY A 295 -8.71 -22.56 -28.58
CA GLY A 295 -8.50 -22.01 -27.25
C GLY A 295 -7.05 -21.95 -26.81
N ARG A 296 -6.07 -21.95 -27.73
CA ARG A 296 -4.69 -21.61 -27.37
C ARG A 296 -4.56 -20.09 -27.32
N ILE A 297 -4.21 -19.54 -26.16
CA ILE A 297 -3.94 -18.12 -25.98
C ILE A 297 -2.61 -17.79 -26.66
N THR A 298 -2.62 -16.77 -27.52
CA THR A 298 -1.46 -16.35 -28.34
C THR A 298 -0.93 -14.98 -27.93
N GLY A 299 -1.74 -14.17 -27.23
CA GLY A 299 -1.30 -12.85 -26.78
C GLY A 299 -2.19 -12.27 -25.69
N LEU A 300 -1.56 -11.45 -24.82
CA LEU A 300 -2.21 -10.62 -23.81
C LEU A 300 -1.86 -9.16 -24.06
N ARG A 301 -2.87 -8.30 -24.03
CA ARG A 301 -2.67 -6.84 -24.05
C ARG A 301 -3.51 -6.23 -22.95
N ALA A 302 -2.93 -5.34 -22.13
CA ALA A 302 -3.66 -4.63 -21.09
C ALA A 302 -3.25 -3.16 -21.01
N HIS A 303 -4.24 -2.31 -20.73
CA HIS A 303 -4.02 -0.92 -20.34
C HIS A 303 -4.72 -0.67 -19.01
N VAL A 304 -4.00 -0.10 -18.06
CA VAL A 304 -4.47 0.16 -16.70
C VAL A 304 -4.44 1.65 -16.42
N LEU A 305 -5.58 2.21 -16.02
CA LEU A 305 -5.66 3.53 -15.43
C LEU A 305 -5.72 3.37 -13.91
N ALA A 306 -4.66 3.80 -13.21
CA ALA A 306 -4.47 3.66 -11.78
C ALA A 306 -4.77 4.98 -11.06
N ASP A 307 -5.81 5.01 -10.23
CA ASP A 307 -6.18 6.19 -9.44
C ASP A 307 -5.40 6.22 -8.12
N HIS A 308 -4.45 7.13 -8.01
CA HIS A 308 -3.62 7.31 -6.83
C HIS A 308 -4.20 8.29 -5.81
N GLY A 309 -5.35 8.91 -6.08
CA GLY A 309 -5.91 9.96 -5.23
C GLY A 309 -5.10 11.25 -5.30
N ALA A 310 -5.14 12.05 -4.24
CA ALA A 310 -4.54 13.39 -4.21
C ALA A 310 -3.01 13.38 -4.12
N PHE A 311 -2.45 12.35 -3.49
CA PHE A 311 -1.02 12.16 -3.28
C PHE A 311 -0.65 10.69 -3.42
N ASP A 312 0.61 10.40 -3.75
CA ASP A 312 1.13 9.05 -3.65
C ASP A 312 1.79 8.84 -2.28
N ALA A 313 1.08 8.17 -1.41
CA ALA A 313 1.50 7.94 -0.01
C ALA A 313 2.57 6.87 0.17
N CYS A 314 2.92 6.13 -0.89
CA CYS A 314 3.84 5.01 -0.83
C CYS A 314 5.13 5.28 -1.59
N ALA A 315 5.94 4.25 -1.74
CA ALA A 315 7.17 4.27 -2.52
C ALA A 315 6.94 4.72 -3.98
N ASP A 316 8.01 4.93 -4.70
CA ASP A 316 8.03 5.31 -6.10
C ASP A 316 6.90 4.64 -6.91
N PRO A 317 5.95 5.41 -7.46
CA PRO A 317 4.76 4.89 -8.12
C PRO A 317 5.08 4.04 -9.36
N THR A 318 6.24 4.23 -9.97
CA THR A 318 6.65 3.45 -11.14
C THR A 318 7.19 2.09 -10.76
N LYS A 319 7.77 1.93 -9.59
CA LYS A 319 8.30 0.66 -9.11
C LYS A 319 7.28 -0.17 -8.36
N PHE A 320 6.31 0.46 -7.77
CA PHE A 320 5.26 -0.21 -7.03
C PHE A 320 4.31 -1.07 -7.90
N PRO A 321 3.93 -0.63 -9.11
CA PRO A 321 3.23 -1.47 -10.08
C PRO A 321 4.09 -2.58 -10.70
N ALA A 322 5.41 -2.60 -10.48
CA ALA A 322 6.32 -3.56 -11.13
C ALA A 322 5.90 -5.02 -10.97
N GLY A 323 5.45 -5.41 -9.79
CA GLY A 323 4.92 -6.75 -9.56
C GLY A 323 3.69 -7.07 -10.41
N PHE A 324 2.77 -6.12 -10.56
CA PHE A 324 1.61 -6.25 -11.44
C PHE A 324 2.03 -6.52 -12.88
N PHE A 325 2.93 -5.73 -13.41
CA PHE A 325 3.35 -5.82 -14.81
C PHE A 325 4.00 -7.14 -15.14
N HIS A 326 4.96 -7.55 -14.34
CA HIS A 326 5.77 -8.73 -14.61
C HIS A 326 5.01 -10.05 -14.44
N ILE A 327 3.92 -10.08 -13.67
CA ILE A 327 3.15 -11.29 -13.39
C ILE A 327 1.78 -11.33 -14.06
N CYS A 328 1.46 -10.37 -14.93
CA CYS A 328 0.18 -10.31 -15.62
C CYS A 328 -0.13 -11.53 -16.51
N THR A 329 0.87 -12.31 -16.89
CA THR A 329 0.65 -13.57 -17.59
C THR A 329 0.26 -14.74 -16.65
N GLY A 330 0.43 -14.55 -15.33
CA GLY A 330 0.03 -15.52 -14.30
C GLY A 330 0.66 -16.88 -14.51
N SER A 331 -0.14 -17.92 -14.33
CA SER A 331 0.27 -19.32 -14.49
C SER A 331 0.23 -19.82 -15.94
N TYR A 332 0.01 -18.92 -16.92
CA TYR A 332 -0.22 -19.31 -18.31
C TYR A 332 1.02 -19.09 -19.19
N ASP A 333 1.22 -20.05 -20.10
CA ASP A 333 2.20 -19.97 -21.17
C ASP A 333 1.64 -19.07 -22.31
N ILE A 334 1.74 -17.76 -22.13
CA ILE A 334 1.33 -16.74 -23.09
C ILE A 334 2.59 -16.23 -23.80
N PRO A 335 2.75 -16.52 -25.12
CA PRO A 335 4.00 -16.26 -25.80
C PRO A 335 4.30 -14.77 -26.04
N THR A 336 3.27 -13.91 -26.04
CA THR A 336 3.43 -12.49 -26.34
C THR A 336 2.53 -11.67 -25.43
N ALA A 337 3.08 -10.63 -24.82
CA ALA A 337 2.32 -9.75 -23.96
C ALA A 337 2.82 -8.31 -23.99
N HIS A 338 1.91 -7.38 -23.79
CA HIS A 338 2.19 -5.96 -23.56
C HIS A 338 1.22 -5.39 -22.54
N VAL A 339 1.77 -4.72 -21.53
CA VAL A 339 0.97 -4.07 -20.47
C VAL A 339 1.46 -2.64 -20.31
N ALA A 340 0.51 -1.70 -20.30
CA ALA A 340 0.75 -0.28 -20.06
C ALA A 340 -0.08 0.18 -18.85
N VAL A 341 0.47 1.09 -18.04
CA VAL A 341 -0.22 1.70 -16.90
C VAL A 341 0.00 3.20 -16.94
N ASP A 342 -1.08 3.94 -16.75
CA ASP A 342 -1.07 5.37 -16.48
C ASP A 342 -1.57 5.63 -15.05
N GLY A 343 -0.80 6.32 -14.22
CA GLY A 343 -1.21 6.78 -12.91
C GLY A 343 -1.79 8.19 -12.96
N VAL A 344 -2.86 8.46 -12.22
CA VAL A 344 -3.55 9.75 -12.22
C VAL A 344 -3.89 10.24 -10.82
N TYR A 345 -3.90 11.58 -10.66
CA TYR A 345 -4.42 12.25 -9.46
C TYR A 345 -5.93 12.43 -9.53
N THR A 346 -6.59 12.29 -8.39
CA THR A 346 -8.00 12.63 -8.16
C THR A 346 -8.19 13.24 -6.78
N ASN A 347 -9.35 13.84 -6.49
CA ASN A 347 -9.69 14.38 -5.17
C ASN A 347 -10.20 13.28 -4.20
N LYS A 348 -9.42 12.20 -4.10
CA LYS A 348 -9.63 11.12 -3.12
C LYS A 348 -8.46 11.07 -2.15
N ALA A 349 -8.65 10.50 -0.96
CA ALA A 349 -7.54 10.24 -0.04
C ALA A 349 -6.40 9.48 -0.76
N PRO A 350 -5.15 9.61 -0.34
CA PRO A 350 -4.02 8.99 -1.03
C PRO A 350 -4.21 7.49 -1.30
N GLY A 351 -3.84 7.06 -2.49
CA GLY A 351 -3.89 5.66 -2.94
C GLY A 351 -2.52 4.99 -2.93
N GLY A 352 -2.38 3.92 -3.69
CA GLY A 352 -1.08 3.30 -3.95
C GLY A 352 -0.53 2.39 -2.85
N VAL A 353 -1.26 2.18 -1.74
CA VAL A 353 -0.82 1.30 -0.65
C VAL A 353 -0.60 -0.14 -1.11
N ALA A 354 0.45 -0.76 -0.62
CA ALA A 354 0.77 -2.17 -0.81
C ALA A 354 -0.15 -3.09 0.02
N TYR A 355 -1.45 -3.00 -0.21
CA TYR A 355 -2.43 -3.80 0.52
C TYR A 355 -2.40 -5.24 0.08
N ARG A 356 -2.10 -6.16 0.99
CA ARG A 356 -1.98 -7.60 0.77
C ARG A 356 -1.41 -7.95 -0.59
N CYS A 357 -0.50 -8.86 -0.70
CA CYS A 357 0.19 -9.17 -1.95
C CYS A 357 0.77 -7.88 -2.56
N SER A 358 1.78 -7.34 -1.90
CA SER A 358 2.38 -6.02 -2.12
C SER A 358 2.78 -5.71 -3.57
N PHE A 359 2.94 -6.73 -4.41
CA PHE A 359 3.32 -6.59 -5.82
C PHE A 359 2.12 -6.57 -6.77
N ARG A 360 0.93 -6.16 -6.31
CA ARG A 360 -0.28 -6.07 -7.13
C ARG A 360 -0.73 -7.39 -7.77
N VAL A 361 -0.36 -8.51 -7.18
CA VAL A 361 -0.75 -9.84 -7.67
C VAL A 361 -2.25 -9.97 -7.77
N THR A 362 -2.99 -9.47 -6.78
CA THR A 362 -4.46 -9.56 -6.75
C THR A 362 -5.11 -8.82 -7.90
N GLU A 363 -4.57 -7.67 -8.32
CA GLU A 363 -5.06 -6.90 -9.47
C GLU A 363 -4.79 -7.66 -10.77
N ALA A 364 -3.56 -8.17 -10.93
CA ALA A 364 -3.16 -8.95 -12.10
C ALA A 364 -4.00 -10.23 -12.23
N VAL A 365 -4.17 -10.96 -11.13
CA VAL A 365 -4.98 -12.20 -11.10
C VAL A 365 -6.45 -11.91 -11.41
N TYR A 366 -7.03 -10.88 -10.80
CA TYR A 366 -8.43 -10.52 -11.08
C TYR A 366 -8.65 -10.19 -12.56
N MET A 367 -7.76 -9.38 -13.13
CA MET A 367 -7.80 -9.04 -14.55
C MET A 367 -7.65 -10.27 -15.44
N LEU A 368 -6.59 -11.05 -15.22
CA LEU A 368 -6.24 -12.19 -16.06
C LEU A 368 -7.30 -13.29 -15.98
N GLU A 369 -7.68 -13.70 -14.78
CA GLU A 369 -8.63 -14.78 -14.58
C GLU A 369 -10.04 -14.42 -15.10
N ARG A 370 -10.43 -13.14 -14.99
CA ARG A 370 -11.68 -12.64 -15.56
C ARG A 370 -11.66 -12.68 -17.08
N ILE A 371 -10.60 -12.19 -17.72
CA ILE A 371 -10.55 -12.18 -19.19
C ILE A 371 -10.41 -13.60 -19.77
N VAL A 372 -9.78 -14.53 -19.03
CA VAL A 372 -9.76 -15.97 -19.39
C VAL A 372 -11.16 -16.59 -19.34
N ASP A 373 -11.98 -16.23 -18.36
CA ASP A 373 -13.39 -16.67 -18.31
C ASP A 373 -14.21 -16.09 -19.47
N VAL A 374 -13.99 -14.83 -19.84
CA VAL A 374 -14.63 -14.21 -21.02
C VAL A 374 -14.24 -14.95 -22.30
N LEU A 375 -12.96 -15.33 -22.43
CA LEU A 375 -12.50 -16.14 -23.56
C LEU A 375 -13.15 -17.54 -23.58
N ALA A 376 -13.23 -18.21 -22.42
CA ALA A 376 -13.88 -19.51 -22.29
C ALA A 376 -15.36 -19.44 -22.74
N GLN A 377 -16.07 -18.40 -22.32
CA GLN A 377 -17.44 -18.15 -22.72
C GLN A 377 -17.56 -17.90 -24.24
N LYS A 378 -16.68 -17.07 -24.81
CA LYS A 378 -16.63 -16.75 -26.24
C LYS A 378 -16.42 -18.01 -27.11
N LEU A 379 -15.57 -18.91 -26.62
CA LEU A 379 -15.27 -20.19 -27.30
C LEU A 379 -16.26 -21.30 -26.99
N ASN A 380 -17.23 -21.07 -26.11
CA ASN A 380 -18.11 -22.11 -25.55
C ASN A 380 -17.31 -23.31 -24.99
N MET A 381 -16.21 -23.02 -24.33
CA MET A 381 -15.31 -23.99 -23.72
C MET A 381 -15.45 -23.98 -22.19
N ASP A 382 -15.29 -25.14 -21.56
CA ASP A 382 -15.24 -25.19 -20.09
C ASP A 382 -14.07 -24.38 -19.54
N PRO A 383 -14.29 -23.52 -18.52
CA PRO A 383 -13.24 -22.66 -17.97
C PRO A 383 -12.03 -23.41 -17.42
N ALA A 384 -12.24 -24.62 -16.85
CA ALA A 384 -11.13 -25.45 -16.37
C ALA A 384 -10.34 -26.04 -17.54
N ALA A 385 -11.04 -26.51 -18.58
CA ALA A 385 -10.41 -27.05 -19.78
C ALA A 385 -9.56 -26.00 -20.52
N LEU A 386 -10.05 -24.75 -20.61
CA LEU A 386 -9.28 -23.65 -21.21
C LEU A 386 -7.98 -23.37 -20.41
N ARG A 387 -8.08 -23.34 -19.08
CA ARG A 387 -6.92 -23.14 -18.20
C ARG A 387 -5.88 -24.25 -18.34
N MET A 388 -6.33 -25.51 -18.26
CA MET A 388 -5.46 -26.69 -18.44
C MET A 388 -4.69 -26.68 -19.76
N LYS A 389 -5.32 -26.20 -20.84
CA LYS A 389 -4.68 -26.09 -22.16
C LYS A 389 -3.57 -25.05 -22.21
N ASN A 390 -3.64 -24.02 -21.38
CA ASN A 390 -2.79 -22.85 -21.46
C ASN A 390 -1.78 -22.72 -20.32
N PHE A 391 -1.81 -23.59 -19.34
CA PHE A 391 -0.83 -23.54 -18.25
C PHE A 391 0.61 -23.78 -18.72
N ILE A 392 1.54 -23.13 -18.04
CA ILE A 392 2.96 -23.51 -18.06
C ILE A 392 3.06 -24.94 -17.54
N GLN A 393 3.71 -25.81 -18.31
CA GLN A 393 3.88 -27.22 -17.96
C GLN A 393 5.10 -27.43 -17.04
N PRO A 394 5.13 -28.48 -16.20
CA PRO A 394 6.21 -28.74 -15.28
C PRO A 394 7.60 -28.81 -15.94
N GLU A 395 7.64 -29.28 -17.20
CA GLU A 395 8.89 -29.48 -17.96
C GLU A 395 9.45 -28.17 -18.51
N GLN A 396 8.67 -27.05 -18.46
CA GLN A 396 9.09 -25.74 -18.95
C GLN A 396 9.86 -24.95 -17.89
N PHE A 397 9.87 -25.36 -16.63
CA PHE A 397 10.59 -24.65 -15.58
C PHE A 397 12.11 -24.91 -15.57
N PRO A 398 12.95 -23.90 -15.27
CA PRO A 398 12.58 -22.52 -14.97
C PRO A 398 11.99 -21.84 -16.22
N TYR A 399 10.89 -21.09 -16.04
CA TYR A 399 10.13 -20.47 -17.13
C TYR A 399 10.24 -18.95 -17.07
N THR A 400 10.66 -18.33 -18.17
CA THR A 400 10.66 -16.86 -18.31
C THR A 400 9.39 -16.42 -19.06
N SER A 401 8.57 -15.61 -18.41
CA SER A 401 7.34 -15.09 -19.00
C SER A 401 7.63 -14.07 -20.12
N ALA A 402 6.63 -13.81 -20.97
CA ALA A 402 6.71 -12.75 -21.99
C ALA A 402 6.90 -11.34 -21.42
N LEU A 403 6.69 -11.16 -20.11
CA LEU A 403 6.93 -9.91 -19.37
C LEU A 403 8.26 -9.91 -18.60
N GLY A 404 9.12 -10.91 -18.83
CA GLY A 404 10.49 -10.96 -18.30
C GLY A 404 10.63 -11.48 -16.87
N TRP A 405 9.56 -12.04 -16.26
CA TRP A 405 9.66 -12.65 -14.94
C TRP A 405 10.01 -14.13 -15.03
N GLU A 406 10.97 -14.57 -14.24
CA GLU A 406 11.41 -15.97 -14.17
C GLU A 406 10.68 -16.69 -13.03
N TYR A 407 9.99 -17.76 -13.34
CA TYR A 407 9.39 -18.70 -12.39
C TYR A 407 10.34 -19.89 -12.18
N ASP A 408 10.61 -20.24 -10.94
CA ASP A 408 11.58 -21.28 -10.57
C ASP A 408 11.03 -22.70 -10.75
N SER A 409 9.78 -22.94 -10.36
CA SER A 409 9.16 -24.25 -10.34
C SER A 409 7.63 -24.17 -10.29
N GLY A 410 6.95 -25.26 -10.62
CA GLY A 410 5.51 -25.36 -10.48
C GLY A 410 4.92 -26.59 -11.15
N ASN A 411 3.69 -26.92 -10.77
CA ASN A 411 2.84 -27.91 -11.43
C ASN A 411 1.38 -27.44 -11.39
N TYR A 412 1.06 -26.45 -12.19
CA TYR A 412 -0.26 -25.82 -12.23
C TYR A 412 -1.36 -26.77 -12.67
N PRO A 413 -1.15 -27.67 -13.70
CA PRO A 413 -2.14 -28.67 -14.05
C PRO A 413 -2.51 -29.61 -12.88
N ALA A 414 -1.52 -30.08 -12.12
CA ALA A 414 -1.80 -30.96 -10.98
C ALA A 414 -2.57 -30.22 -9.87
N ALA A 415 -2.21 -28.99 -9.57
CA ALA A 415 -2.90 -28.17 -8.57
C ALA A 415 -4.38 -27.96 -8.94
N LEU A 416 -4.66 -27.54 -10.18
CA LEU A 416 -6.05 -27.38 -10.64
C LEU A 416 -6.80 -28.71 -10.60
N LYS A 417 -6.21 -29.81 -11.06
CA LYS A 417 -6.84 -31.13 -11.03
C LYS A 417 -7.23 -31.55 -9.62
N GLN A 418 -6.37 -31.36 -8.65
CA GLN A 418 -6.68 -31.65 -7.24
C GLN A 418 -7.81 -30.78 -6.71
N GLY A 419 -7.81 -29.47 -7.02
CA GLY A 419 -8.86 -28.55 -6.65
C GLY A 419 -10.21 -28.95 -7.24
N LEU A 420 -10.27 -29.28 -8.53
CA LEU A 420 -11.49 -29.72 -9.20
C LEU A 420 -12.04 -31.01 -8.59
N GLN A 421 -11.18 -31.96 -8.25
CA GLN A 421 -11.57 -33.21 -7.59
C GLN A 421 -12.12 -32.93 -6.17
N ALA A 422 -11.45 -32.09 -5.38
CA ALA A 422 -11.83 -31.80 -4.01
C ALA A 422 -13.22 -31.17 -3.89
N VAL A 423 -13.61 -30.32 -4.86
CA VAL A 423 -14.93 -29.66 -4.87
C VAL A 423 -16.00 -30.46 -5.62
N GLY A 424 -15.65 -31.55 -6.31
CA GLY A 424 -16.57 -32.31 -7.14
C GLY A 424 -17.06 -31.52 -8.36
N TYR A 425 -16.14 -30.85 -9.05
CA TYR A 425 -16.44 -29.88 -10.11
C TYR A 425 -17.43 -30.38 -11.17
N ASP A 426 -17.27 -31.62 -11.65
CA ASP A 426 -18.15 -32.17 -12.67
C ASP A 426 -19.60 -32.29 -12.18
N ALA A 427 -19.81 -32.62 -10.91
CA ALA A 427 -21.14 -32.66 -10.30
C ALA A 427 -21.74 -31.25 -10.18
N LEU A 428 -20.93 -30.26 -9.76
CA LEU A 428 -21.34 -28.85 -9.69
C LEU A 428 -21.72 -28.30 -11.07
N ARG A 429 -20.99 -28.67 -12.13
CA ARG A 429 -21.32 -28.24 -13.51
C ARG A 429 -22.65 -28.84 -13.99
N ARG A 430 -22.95 -30.11 -13.66
CA ARG A 430 -24.25 -30.71 -13.95
C ARG A 430 -25.38 -30.02 -13.18
N GLU A 431 -25.20 -29.83 -11.89
CA GLU A 431 -26.16 -29.10 -11.03
C GLU A 431 -26.45 -27.69 -11.57
N GLN A 432 -25.40 -26.97 -11.97
CA GLN A 432 -25.52 -25.63 -12.56
C GLN A 432 -26.38 -25.67 -13.85
N ALA A 433 -26.14 -26.64 -14.70
CA ALA A 433 -26.89 -26.77 -15.94
C ALA A 433 -28.38 -27.10 -15.66
N GLU A 434 -28.67 -28.02 -14.74
CA GLU A 434 -30.01 -28.37 -14.30
C GLU A 434 -30.76 -27.18 -13.68
N LYS A 435 -30.10 -26.43 -12.81
CA LYS A 435 -30.65 -25.21 -12.22
C LYS A 435 -30.98 -24.17 -13.28
N ARG A 436 -30.04 -23.91 -14.20
CA ARG A 436 -30.25 -22.96 -15.30
C ARG A 436 -31.46 -23.35 -16.18
N ALA A 437 -31.64 -24.63 -16.45
CA ALA A 437 -32.78 -25.11 -17.20
C ALA A 437 -34.13 -24.84 -16.50
N ARG A 438 -34.15 -24.70 -15.18
CA ARG A 438 -35.33 -24.33 -14.38
C ARG A 438 -35.44 -22.82 -14.08
N GLY A 439 -34.53 -21.99 -14.63
CA GLY A 439 -34.49 -20.55 -14.37
C GLY A 439 -33.82 -20.17 -13.03
N GLU A 440 -33.16 -21.11 -12.36
CA GLU A 440 -32.39 -20.86 -11.15
C GLU A 440 -30.94 -20.48 -11.50
N LEU A 441 -30.37 -19.50 -10.77
CA LEU A 441 -29.00 -19.05 -11.00
C LEU A 441 -28.02 -19.72 -10.01
N MET A 442 -26.92 -20.23 -10.53
CA MET A 442 -25.80 -20.77 -9.78
C MET A 442 -24.48 -20.35 -10.42
N GLY A 443 -23.65 -19.65 -9.69
CA GLY A 443 -22.31 -19.25 -10.12
C GLY A 443 -21.25 -20.27 -9.70
N ILE A 444 -20.28 -20.53 -10.60
CA ILE A 444 -19.06 -21.29 -10.31
C ILE A 444 -17.90 -20.45 -10.81
N GLY A 445 -16.98 -20.07 -9.92
CA GLY A 445 -15.77 -19.33 -10.25
C GLY A 445 -14.53 -20.20 -10.10
N LEU A 446 -13.59 -20.02 -11.03
CA LEU A 446 -12.26 -20.60 -10.98
C LEU A 446 -11.24 -19.46 -11.05
N ALA A 447 -10.22 -19.50 -10.21
CA ALA A 447 -9.06 -18.63 -10.30
C ALA A 447 -7.81 -19.42 -9.95
N THR A 448 -6.78 -19.22 -10.74
CA THR A 448 -5.45 -19.80 -10.51
C THR A 448 -4.43 -18.66 -10.49
N PHE A 449 -3.48 -18.71 -9.58
CA PHE A 449 -2.48 -17.66 -9.50
C PHE A 449 -1.14 -18.16 -8.99
N THR A 450 -0.11 -17.43 -9.37
CA THR A 450 1.24 -17.56 -8.83
C THR A 450 1.51 -16.32 -8.00
N GLU A 451 1.94 -16.51 -6.76
CA GLU A 451 2.25 -15.44 -5.82
C GLU A 451 3.76 -15.22 -5.75
N ILE A 452 4.15 -13.95 -5.62
CA ILE A 452 5.51 -13.56 -5.23
C ILE A 452 5.50 -13.33 -3.74
N VAL A 453 6.27 -14.12 -3.00
CA VAL A 453 6.38 -14.02 -1.55
C VAL A 453 7.74 -13.42 -1.18
N GLY A 454 7.72 -12.37 -0.37
CA GLY A 454 8.90 -11.58 -0.04
C GLY A 454 9.41 -10.76 -1.22
N ALA A 455 10.60 -10.18 -1.08
CA ALA A 455 11.24 -9.39 -2.15
C ALA A 455 12.06 -10.26 -3.12
N GLY A 456 12.14 -11.56 -2.89
CA GLY A 456 12.96 -12.48 -3.68
C GLY A 456 14.46 -12.34 -3.43
N PRO A 457 15.31 -12.94 -4.27
CA PRO A 457 16.76 -12.81 -4.17
C PRO A 457 17.21 -11.35 -4.26
N SER A 458 18.27 -10.99 -3.55
CA SER A 458 18.81 -9.62 -3.51
C SER A 458 19.04 -9.01 -4.90
N ARG A 459 19.40 -9.82 -5.90
CA ARG A 459 19.54 -9.38 -7.31
C ARG A 459 18.25 -8.81 -7.92
N ASN A 460 17.08 -9.16 -7.39
CA ASN A 460 15.77 -8.74 -7.88
C ASN A 460 15.11 -7.69 -6.96
N CYS A 461 15.79 -7.28 -5.88
CA CYS A 461 15.22 -6.40 -4.86
C CYS A 461 15.20 -4.93 -5.22
N ASP A 462 15.62 -4.54 -6.43
CA ASP A 462 15.56 -3.15 -6.91
C ASP A 462 14.14 -2.71 -7.33
N ILE A 463 13.14 -3.56 -7.15
CA ILE A 463 11.74 -3.26 -7.49
C ILE A 463 11.23 -1.98 -6.80
N LEU A 464 11.67 -1.71 -5.56
CA LEU A 464 11.29 -0.52 -4.80
C LEU A 464 12.31 0.63 -4.90
N GLY A 465 13.34 0.51 -5.75
CA GLY A 465 14.38 1.53 -5.89
C GLY A 465 15.38 1.56 -4.74
N VAL A 466 15.36 0.59 -3.86
CA VAL A 466 16.27 0.42 -2.73
C VAL A 466 16.82 -1.00 -2.71
N ALA A 467 18.10 -1.17 -2.41
CA ALA A 467 18.68 -2.48 -2.15
C ALA A 467 18.07 -3.00 -0.84
N MET A 468 17.20 -4.02 -0.96
CA MET A 468 16.52 -4.60 0.20
C MET A 468 17.30 -5.80 0.71
N PHE A 469 17.64 -5.77 1.98
CA PHE A 469 18.22 -6.90 2.71
C PHE A 469 17.71 -6.88 4.14
N ASP A 470 17.64 -8.05 4.75
CA ASP A 470 17.36 -8.20 6.16
C ASP A 470 18.64 -8.60 6.90
N SER A 471 18.66 -8.33 8.20
CA SER A 471 19.74 -8.75 9.09
C SER A 471 19.20 -9.64 10.20
N CYS A 472 20.08 -10.49 10.71
CA CYS A 472 19.82 -11.28 11.91
C CYS A 472 21.09 -11.30 12.77
N GLU A 473 20.98 -10.85 14.03
CA GLU A 473 21.99 -11.03 15.05
C GLU A 473 21.52 -12.06 16.06
N ILE A 474 22.32 -13.11 16.29
CA ILE A 474 22.00 -14.13 17.30
C ILE A 474 23.04 -14.06 18.40
N ARG A 475 22.58 -13.86 19.63
CA ARG A 475 23.41 -13.87 20.84
C ARG A 475 23.02 -15.07 21.70
N ILE A 476 23.98 -15.98 21.91
CA ILE A 476 23.81 -17.11 22.82
C ILE A 476 24.40 -16.74 24.18
N HIS A 477 23.61 -16.93 25.23
CA HIS A 477 24.04 -16.66 26.61
C HIS A 477 24.70 -17.89 27.24
N PRO A 478 25.65 -17.72 28.15
CA PRO A 478 26.28 -18.83 28.87
C PRO A 478 25.31 -19.74 29.64
N THR A 479 24.09 -19.22 29.91
CA THR A 479 23.02 -19.99 30.59
C THR A 479 22.21 -20.88 29.65
N GLY A 480 22.52 -20.90 28.34
CA GLY A 480 21.87 -21.73 27.35
C GLY A 480 20.70 -21.12 26.61
N SER A 481 20.27 -19.89 26.98
CA SER A 481 19.24 -19.15 26.21
C SER A 481 19.84 -18.35 25.06
N ALA A 482 18.99 -17.89 24.13
CA ALA A 482 19.41 -17.05 23.02
C ALA A 482 18.47 -15.85 22.80
N ILE A 483 19.03 -14.76 22.25
CA ILE A 483 18.26 -13.64 21.71
C ILE A 483 18.59 -13.53 20.22
N ALA A 484 17.55 -13.47 19.37
CA ALA A 484 17.69 -13.18 17.95
C ALA A 484 17.05 -11.84 17.64
N ARG A 485 17.83 -10.94 17.07
CA ARG A 485 17.41 -9.61 16.61
C ARG A 485 17.29 -9.62 15.10
N LEU A 486 16.15 -9.18 14.59
CA LEU A 486 15.78 -9.35 13.20
C LEU A 486 15.37 -8.00 12.60
N GLY A 487 15.76 -7.76 11.34
CA GLY A 487 15.35 -6.58 10.57
C GLY A 487 13.88 -6.59 10.16
N THR A 488 13.17 -7.70 10.31
CA THR A 488 11.74 -7.83 10.02
C THR A 488 10.87 -7.22 11.12
N LYS A 489 9.55 -7.13 10.88
CA LYS A 489 8.58 -6.69 11.88
C LYS A 489 7.28 -7.50 11.78
N SER A 490 6.91 -8.15 12.88
CA SER A 490 5.63 -8.85 13.02
C SER A 490 4.47 -7.87 13.21
N GLN A 491 3.37 -8.11 12.52
CA GLN A 491 2.10 -7.39 12.69
C GLN A 491 0.95 -8.37 13.02
N GLY A 492 1.27 -9.45 13.74
CA GLY A 492 0.34 -10.50 14.15
C GLY A 492 0.52 -11.84 13.46
N GLN A 493 1.48 -11.97 12.49
CA GLN A 493 1.78 -13.24 11.83
C GLN A 493 2.71 -14.17 12.65
N ALA A 494 2.99 -13.82 13.90
CA ALA A 494 3.67 -14.67 14.89
C ALA A 494 5.13 -15.03 14.53
N HIS A 495 5.92 -14.07 14.04
CA HIS A 495 7.36 -14.26 13.80
C HIS A 495 8.10 -14.78 15.04
N GLU A 496 7.72 -14.33 16.23
CA GLU A 496 8.28 -14.79 17.50
C GLU A 496 8.18 -16.32 17.68
N THR A 497 7.15 -16.96 17.12
CA THR A 497 7.01 -18.42 17.15
C THR A 497 7.78 -19.08 16.01
N THR A 498 7.58 -18.61 14.78
CA THR A 498 8.14 -19.28 13.60
C THR A 498 9.65 -19.16 13.53
N TYR A 499 10.22 -18.00 13.84
CA TYR A 499 11.68 -17.82 13.85
C TYR A 499 12.34 -18.55 15.03
N ALA A 500 11.70 -18.59 16.21
CA ALA A 500 12.21 -19.39 17.32
C ALA A 500 12.27 -20.88 16.97
N GLN A 501 11.27 -21.41 16.25
CA GLN A 501 11.27 -22.81 15.79
C GLN A 501 12.41 -23.10 14.78
N ILE A 502 12.63 -22.19 13.83
CA ILE A 502 13.72 -22.33 12.85
C ILE A 502 15.07 -22.32 13.57
N LEU A 503 15.29 -21.34 14.45
CA LEU A 503 16.52 -21.21 15.21
C LEU A 503 16.75 -22.40 16.14
N ALA A 504 15.70 -22.89 16.80
CA ALA A 504 15.79 -24.09 17.64
C ALA A 504 16.31 -25.31 16.86
N THR A 505 15.84 -25.47 15.63
CA THR A 505 16.29 -26.56 14.74
C THR A 505 17.76 -26.40 14.35
N GLU A 506 18.19 -25.17 14.02
CA GLU A 506 19.54 -24.92 13.52
C GLU A 506 20.61 -24.86 14.61
N VAL A 507 20.28 -24.31 15.80
CA VAL A 507 21.29 -24.11 16.88
C VAL A 507 21.15 -25.06 18.05
N GLY A 508 20.08 -25.88 18.08
CA GLY A 508 19.87 -26.89 19.13
C GLY A 508 19.45 -26.34 20.50
N ILE A 509 18.95 -25.10 20.55
CA ILE A 509 18.38 -24.47 21.75
C ILE A 509 16.87 -24.64 21.71
N PRO A 510 16.16 -25.03 22.80
CA PRO A 510 14.70 -25.10 22.83
C PRO A 510 14.05 -23.78 22.41
N SER A 511 12.98 -23.84 21.63
CA SER A 511 12.31 -22.62 21.11
C SER A 511 11.80 -21.69 22.21
N GLU A 512 11.43 -22.23 23.36
CA GLU A 512 11.01 -21.48 24.55
C GLU A 512 12.15 -20.69 25.22
N ASP A 513 13.40 -21.05 24.96
CA ASP A 513 14.60 -20.37 25.46
C ASP A 513 15.17 -19.38 24.44
N ILE A 514 14.49 -19.16 23.31
CA ILE A 514 14.88 -18.21 22.26
C ILE A 514 13.93 -17.01 22.26
N GLN A 515 14.45 -15.83 22.60
CA GLN A 515 13.72 -14.56 22.49
C GLN A 515 13.92 -13.96 21.10
N ILE A 516 12.83 -13.57 20.46
CA ILE A 516 12.83 -12.83 19.18
C ILE A 516 12.57 -11.35 19.44
N GLU A 517 13.45 -10.49 18.96
CA GLU A 517 13.34 -9.03 19.01
C GLU A 517 13.25 -8.47 17.59
N GLU A 518 12.25 -7.61 17.33
CA GLU A 518 11.97 -7.01 16.03
C GLU A 518 11.50 -5.56 16.19
N GLY A 519 11.67 -4.75 15.13
CA GLY A 519 11.04 -3.43 15.04
C GLY A 519 11.77 -2.31 15.77
N ASP A 520 13.00 -2.52 16.20
CA ASP A 520 13.87 -1.49 16.78
C ASP A 520 14.99 -1.13 15.80
N THR A 521 15.16 0.15 15.47
CA THR A 521 16.17 0.60 14.49
C THR A 521 17.60 0.65 15.05
N ARG A 522 17.80 0.28 16.30
CA ARG A 522 19.13 0.12 16.93
C ARG A 522 19.58 -1.33 16.98
N THR A 523 18.78 -2.26 16.48
CA THR A 523 19.09 -3.70 16.47
C THR A 523 19.23 -4.25 15.06
#